data_5b8d1d68f29700e13494324373eb43dc
#
_entry.id   5b8d1d68f29700e13494324373eb43dc
#
_cell.length_a   1.000
_cell.length_b   1.000
_cell.length_c   1.000
_cell.angle_alpha   90.00
_cell.angle_beta   90.00
_cell.angle_gamma   90.00
#
_symmetry.space_group_name_H-M   'P 1'
#
loop_
_entity.id
_entity.type
_entity.pdbx_description
1 polymer ?
#
loop_
_entity_poly.entity_id
_entity_poly.type
_entity_poly.pdbx_seq_one_letter_code
_entity_poly.pdbx_strand_id
1 'polypeptide(L)'
;KIKALSNNYNFLSSEDKANYIHDVLEEAVKINDPIRVEIILKDLAKKFEIGYNTLEKSFQELKSSKNEEQSNNIIITPVKLASKEKKDKYQKASLSIIYYMLNNPLVIEKVERENLVFPTEALRALYCEIVYFYHKYGFINEADFYTYLTDKKELINLLNDVLVLDLKPNIKDDELSLYFRVIREYNMTNAIKRLEEKIKETTDQTLQIKYAEEIRKLRIGEK
;
A
#
# COMPACT_ATOMS: atom_id res chain seq x y z
N LYS A 1 32.23 -14.27 9.80
CA LYS A 1 31.74 -13.34 10.82
C LYS A 1 30.67 -13.99 11.70
N ILE A 2 29.60 -14.57 11.18
CA ILE A 2 28.49 -15.19 11.95
C ILE A 2 28.97 -16.27 12.93
N LYS A 3 29.96 -17.13 12.54
CA LYS A 3 30.56 -18.13 13.45
C LYS A 3 31.37 -17.51 14.61
N ALA A 4 31.86 -16.29 14.47
CA ALA A 4 32.62 -15.61 15.52
C ALA A 4 31.69 -14.95 16.55
N LEU A 5 30.45 -14.61 16.17
CA LEU A 5 29.44 -14.02 17.07
C LEU A 5 29.01 -15.01 18.16
N SER A 6 28.96 -16.33 17.85
CA SER A 6 28.48 -17.33 18.81
C SER A 6 29.33 -17.45 20.08
N ASN A 7 30.58 -17.00 20.07
CA ASN A 7 31.47 -17.10 21.23
C ASN A 7 31.20 -16.02 22.31
N ASN A 8 30.41 -15.02 22.00
CA ASN A 8 30.14 -13.87 22.86
C ASN A 8 28.83 -14.01 23.67
N TYR A 9 28.08 -15.10 23.45
CA TYR A 9 26.74 -15.26 24.06
C TYR A 9 26.63 -16.52 24.90
N ASN A 10 25.96 -16.40 26.05
CA ASN A 10 25.62 -17.52 26.91
C ASN A 10 24.23 -18.08 26.54
N PHE A 11 24.20 -19.14 25.72
CA PHE A 11 22.95 -19.73 25.23
C PHE A 11 22.07 -20.40 26.32
N LEU A 12 22.40 -20.31 27.58
CA LEU A 12 21.53 -20.69 28.70
C LEU A 12 20.49 -19.61 29.01
N SER A 13 20.80 -18.35 28.71
CA SER A 13 19.87 -17.22 28.89
C SER A 13 18.97 -17.04 27.68
N SER A 14 17.66 -16.83 27.90
CA SER A 14 16.72 -16.50 26.81
C SER A 14 17.00 -15.13 26.20
N GLU A 15 17.50 -14.19 26.98
CA GLU A 15 17.90 -12.85 26.55
C GLU A 15 19.11 -12.89 25.62
N ASP A 16 20.16 -13.65 26.00
CA ASP A 16 21.33 -13.82 25.16
C ASP A 16 21.03 -14.55 23.85
N LYS A 17 20.08 -15.50 23.88
CA LYS A 17 19.59 -16.13 22.62
C LYS A 17 18.90 -15.11 21.71
N ALA A 18 18.04 -14.25 22.25
CA ALA A 18 17.35 -13.23 21.47
C ALA A 18 18.35 -12.21 20.88
N ASN A 19 19.30 -11.74 21.67
CA ASN A 19 20.35 -10.82 21.24
C ASN A 19 21.23 -11.43 20.16
N TYR A 20 21.65 -12.69 20.30
CA TYR A 20 22.42 -13.41 19.28
C TYR A 20 21.63 -13.52 17.96
N ILE A 21 20.35 -13.86 18.03
CA ILE A 21 19.50 -13.97 16.84
C ILE A 21 19.39 -12.62 16.15
N HIS A 22 19.18 -11.55 16.92
CA HIS A 22 19.12 -10.18 16.38
C HIS A 22 20.41 -9.79 15.65
N ASP A 23 21.57 -10.02 16.27
CA ASP A 23 22.87 -9.69 15.68
C ASP A 23 23.16 -10.51 14.40
N VAL A 24 22.74 -11.80 14.36
CA VAL A 24 22.87 -12.62 13.16
C VAL A 24 21.96 -12.14 12.05
N LEU A 25 20.72 -11.71 12.37
CA LEU A 25 19.81 -11.12 11.40
C LEU A 25 20.34 -9.79 10.86
N GLU A 26 20.96 -8.96 11.71
CA GLU A 26 21.62 -7.72 11.27
C GLU A 26 22.78 -7.95 10.30
N GLU A 27 23.60 -8.97 10.56
CA GLU A 27 24.66 -9.36 9.61
C GLU A 27 24.10 -9.99 8.34
N ALA A 28 22.99 -10.74 8.42
CA ALA A 28 22.32 -11.32 7.28
C ALA A 28 21.73 -10.25 6.33
N VAL A 29 21.26 -9.10 6.86
CA VAL A 29 20.77 -7.98 6.04
C VAL A 29 21.87 -7.40 5.14
N LYS A 30 23.14 -7.51 5.52
CA LYS A 30 24.30 -7.05 4.72
C LYS A 30 24.64 -7.99 3.56
N ILE A 31 24.01 -9.16 3.48
CA ILE A 31 24.27 -10.19 2.46
C ILE A 31 23.32 -9.99 1.29
N ASN A 32 23.85 -9.67 0.10
CA ASN A 32 23.08 -9.51 -1.14
C ASN A 32 22.79 -10.84 -1.87
N ASP A 33 22.77 -11.97 -1.15
CA ASP A 33 22.52 -13.29 -1.72
C ASP A 33 21.31 -13.93 -1.01
N PRO A 34 20.14 -13.98 -1.66
CA PRO A 34 18.91 -14.48 -1.05
C PRO A 34 19.00 -15.94 -0.63
N ILE A 35 19.77 -16.77 -1.35
CA ILE A 35 19.92 -18.18 -1.02
C ILE A 35 20.71 -18.34 0.29
N ARG A 36 21.78 -17.56 0.45
CA ARG A 36 22.56 -17.58 1.70
C ARG A 36 21.76 -17.09 2.89
N VAL A 37 20.95 -16.05 2.69
CA VAL A 37 20.04 -15.53 3.73
C VAL A 37 19.04 -16.61 4.14
N GLU A 38 18.40 -17.29 3.19
CA GLU A 38 17.45 -18.37 3.47
C GLU A 38 18.08 -19.52 4.26
N ILE A 39 19.30 -19.92 3.93
CA ILE A 39 20.05 -20.94 4.68
C ILE A 39 20.30 -20.49 6.12
N ILE A 40 20.72 -19.23 6.32
CA ILE A 40 20.95 -18.67 7.66
C ILE A 40 19.67 -18.68 8.50
N LEU A 41 18.54 -18.23 7.92
CA LEU A 41 17.25 -18.22 8.61
C LEU A 41 16.78 -19.63 8.98
N LYS A 42 16.95 -20.61 8.09
CA LYS A 42 16.64 -22.03 8.36
C LYS A 42 17.51 -22.61 9.45
N ASP A 43 18.81 -22.30 9.46
CA ASP A 43 19.75 -22.75 10.50
C ASP A 43 19.40 -22.14 11.86
N LEU A 44 19.03 -20.85 11.92
CA LEU A 44 18.57 -20.19 13.15
C LEU A 44 17.27 -20.83 13.66
N ALA A 45 16.29 -21.04 12.77
CA ALA A 45 15.01 -21.65 13.10
C ALA A 45 15.22 -23.03 13.74
N LYS A 46 16.08 -23.86 13.15
CA LYS A 46 16.39 -25.20 13.64
C LYS A 46 17.19 -25.19 14.94
N LYS A 47 18.17 -24.28 15.06
CA LYS A 47 19.07 -24.22 16.23
C LYS A 47 18.36 -23.76 17.50
N PHE A 48 17.41 -22.82 17.38
CA PHE A 48 16.74 -22.19 18.51
C PHE A 48 15.25 -22.58 18.64
N GLU A 49 14.78 -23.50 17.81
CA GLU A 49 13.38 -23.98 17.78
C GLU A 49 12.36 -22.83 17.63
N ILE A 50 12.72 -21.84 16.80
CA ILE A 50 11.86 -20.66 16.51
C ILE A 50 11.21 -20.86 15.14
N GLY A 51 9.96 -20.44 15.02
CA GLY A 51 9.25 -20.49 13.74
C GLY A 51 9.97 -19.70 12.66
N TYR A 52 10.19 -20.31 11.49
CA TYR A 52 10.82 -19.67 10.33
C TYR A 52 10.15 -18.34 9.96
N ASN A 53 8.81 -18.32 9.95
CA ASN A 53 8.03 -17.11 9.62
C ASN A 53 8.29 -15.93 10.59
N THR A 54 8.59 -16.22 11.84
CA THR A 54 8.94 -15.19 12.84
C THR A 54 10.30 -14.56 12.53
N LEU A 55 11.30 -15.39 12.20
CA LEU A 55 12.63 -14.93 11.82
C LEU A 55 12.61 -14.17 10.50
N GLU A 56 11.82 -14.60 9.54
CA GLU A 56 11.66 -13.93 8.27
C GLU A 56 11.03 -12.55 8.42
N LYS A 57 9.98 -12.39 9.25
CA LYS A 57 9.39 -11.09 9.57
C LYS A 57 10.40 -10.15 10.20
N SER A 58 11.13 -10.58 11.23
CA SER A 58 12.16 -9.78 11.88
C SER A 58 13.29 -9.39 10.92
N PHE A 59 13.69 -10.28 10.01
CA PHE A 59 14.66 -9.98 8.97
C PHE A 59 14.16 -8.91 7.99
N GLN A 60 12.90 -8.96 7.55
CA GLN A 60 12.31 -7.96 6.66
C GLN A 60 12.17 -6.60 7.35
N GLU A 61 11.83 -6.55 8.64
CA GLU A 61 11.77 -5.32 9.43
C GLU A 61 13.16 -4.67 9.53
N LEU A 62 14.22 -5.42 9.82
CA LEU A 62 15.58 -4.93 9.87
C LEU A 62 16.10 -4.46 8.50
N LYS A 63 15.71 -5.15 7.43
CA LYS A 63 16.06 -4.76 6.07
C LYS A 63 15.39 -3.46 5.65
N SER A 64 14.14 -3.24 6.04
CA SER A 64 13.40 -2.01 5.77
C SER A 64 14.01 -0.82 6.52
N SER A 65 14.36 -0.99 7.81
CA SER A 65 14.96 0.05 8.63
C SER A 65 16.33 0.51 8.11
N LYS A 66 17.16 -0.40 7.58
CA LYS A 66 18.49 -0.05 7.01
C LYS A 66 18.43 0.58 5.63
N ASN A 67 17.39 0.35 4.85
CA ASN A 67 17.20 1.06 3.59
C ASN A 67 16.83 2.53 3.80
N GLU A 68 16.28 2.90 4.96
CA GLU A 68 16.02 4.29 5.34
C GLU A 68 17.31 5.05 5.73
N GLU A 69 18.32 4.37 6.28
CA GLU A 69 19.60 5.00 6.68
C GLU A 69 20.58 5.23 5.51
N GLN A 70 20.49 4.49 4.42
CA GLN A 70 21.38 4.65 3.26
C GLN A 70 20.87 5.63 2.20
N SER A 71 19.67 6.17 2.34
CA SER A 71 19.08 7.15 1.42
C SER A 71 19.34 8.61 1.79
N ASN A 72 20.17 8.90 2.82
CA ASN A 72 20.42 10.24 3.36
C ASN A 72 21.62 10.97 2.75
N ASN A 73 21.80 10.97 1.41
CA ASN A 73 22.68 11.91 0.73
C ASN A 73 22.13 12.41 -0.61
N ILE A 74 20.89 12.85 -0.59
CA ILE A 74 20.36 13.77 -1.61
C ILE A 74 19.70 14.92 -0.85
N ILE A 75 20.24 16.13 -1.05
CA ILE A 75 19.71 17.38 -0.50
C ILE A 75 18.27 17.52 -1.02
N ILE A 76 17.30 17.17 -0.19
CA ILE A 76 15.89 17.46 -0.42
C ILE A 76 15.50 18.55 0.56
N THR A 77 15.22 19.74 -0.01
CA THR A 77 14.51 20.82 0.68
C THR A 77 13.32 20.28 1.47
N PRO A 78 13.03 20.81 2.67
CA PRO A 78 12.01 20.25 3.54
C PRO A 78 10.63 20.44 2.94
N VAL A 79 10.11 19.42 2.30
CA VAL A 79 8.67 19.31 2.01
C VAL A 79 7.99 18.97 3.34
N LYS A 80 7.20 19.90 3.82
CA LYS A 80 6.41 19.84 5.05
C LYS A 80 5.76 18.47 5.22
N LEU A 81 6.12 17.78 6.32
CA LEU A 81 5.39 16.65 6.88
C LEU A 81 3.99 17.09 7.33
N ALA A 82 3.07 17.26 6.40
CA ALA A 82 1.67 17.42 6.70
C ALA A 82 0.89 16.45 5.82
N SER A 83 0.42 15.38 6.42
CA SER A 83 -0.67 14.51 5.97
C SER A 83 -0.41 13.00 5.80
N LYS A 84 0.54 12.39 6.52
CA LYS A 84 0.68 10.92 6.50
C LYS A 84 -0.64 10.21 6.92
N GLU A 85 -1.35 10.73 7.94
CA GLU A 85 -2.60 10.12 8.41
C GLU A 85 -3.77 10.24 7.43
N LYS A 86 -3.90 11.37 6.71
CA LYS A 86 -4.99 11.56 5.74
C LYS A 86 -4.78 10.74 4.46
N LYS A 87 -3.53 10.62 3.97
CA LYS A 87 -3.23 9.77 2.80
C LYS A 87 -3.51 8.30 3.10
N ASP A 88 -3.21 7.84 4.29
CA ASP A 88 -3.44 6.45 4.72
C ASP A 88 -4.95 6.10 4.71
N LYS A 89 -5.84 6.98 5.18
CA LYS A 89 -7.29 6.76 5.19
C LYS A 89 -7.86 6.52 3.79
N TYR A 90 -7.49 7.33 2.81
CA TYR A 90 -8.02 7.24 1.44
C TYR A 90 -7.42 6.06 0.69
N GLN A 91 -6.15 5.78 0.92
CA GLN A 91 -5.49 4.62 0.35
C GLN A 91 -6.10 3.33 0.91
N LYS A 92 -6.29 3.22 2.22
CA LYS A 92 -6.95 2.07 2.85
C LYS A 92 -8.36 1.85 2.30
N ALA A 93 -9.18 2.89 2.20
CA ALA A 93 -10.52 2.80 1.63
C ALA A 93 -10.49 2.29 0.18
N SER A 94 -9.54 2.79 -0.63
CA SER A 94 -9.39 2.37 -2.02
C SER A 94 -8.97 0.91 -2.14
N LEU A 95 -7.97 0.49 -1.38
CA LEU A 95 -7.51 -0.92 -1.35
C LEU A 95 -8.62 -1.85 -0.86
N SER A 96 -9.40 -1.43 0.15
CA SER A 96 -10.54 -2.22 0.64
C SER A 96 -11.61 -2.40 -0.43
N ILE A 97 -11.94 -1.36 -1.20
CA ILE A 97 -12.90 -1.50 -2.31
C ILE A 97 -12.37 -2.47 -3.37
N ILE A 98 -11.10 -2.34 -3.77
CA ILE A 98 -10.46 -3.27 -4.72
C ILE A 98 -10.51 -4.71 -4.20
N TYR A 99 -10.22 -4.94 -2.91
CA TYR A 99 -10.33 -6.24 -2.28
C TYR A 99 -11.74 -6.84 -2.45
N TYR A 100 -12.77 -6.04 -2.16
CA TYR A 100 -14.16 -6.51 -2.31
C TYR A 100 -14.57 -6.72 -3.76
N MET A 101 -14.04 -5.94 -4.70
CA MET A 101 -14.28 -6.16 -6.14
C MET A 101 -13.73 -7.52 -6.60
N LEU A 102 -12.54 -7.91 -6.10
CA LEU A 102 -11.93 -9.21 -6.44
C LEU A 102 -12.72 -10.38 -5.87
N ASN A 103 -13.37 -10.20 -4.72
CA ASN A 103 -14.07 -11.28 -4.00
C ASN A 103 -15.60 -11.30 -4.25
N ASN A 104 -16.18 -10.22 -4.78
CA ASN A 104 -17.63 -10.11 -4.97
C ASN A 104 -17.99 -9.31 -6.23
N PRO A 105 -18.48 -9.97 -7.28
CA PRO A 105 -18.89 -9.33 -8.54
C PRO A 105 -19.91 -8.20 -8.37
N LEU A 106 -20.84 -8.31 -7.41
CA LEU A 106 -21.84 -7.27 -7.15
C LEU A 106 -21.20 -5.95 -6.70
N VAL A 107 -20.01 -6.00 -6.10
CA VAL A 107 -19.26 -4.79 -5.74
C VAL A 107 -18.71 -4.11 -6.99
N ILE A 108 -18.29 -4.87 -8.01
CA ILE A 108 -17.84 -4.30 -9.29
C ILE A 108 -18.96 -3.48 -9.91
N GLU A 109 -20.17 -4.08 -10.05
CA GLU A 109 -21.34 -3.40 -10.61
C GLU A 109 -21.73 -2.13 -9.82
N LYS A 110 -21.59 -2.17 -8.48
CA LYS A 110 -21.87 -1.00 -7.64
C LYS A 110 -20.84 0.10 -7.85
N VAL A 111 -19.54 -0.22 -7.92
CA VAL A 111 -18.48 0.74 -8.16
C VAL A 111 -18.63 1.40 -9.53
N GLU A 112 -18.97 0.65 -10.57
CA GLU A 112 -19.25 1.16 -11.91
C GLU A 112 -20.46 2.12 -11.91
N ARG A 113 -21.56 1.73 -11.26
CA ARG A 113 -22.79 2.56 -11.15
C ARG A 113 -22.53 3.87 -10.44
N GLU A 114 -21.69 3.86 -9.40
CA GLU A 114 -21.33 5.03 -8.62
C GLU A 114 -20.30 5.93 -9.30
N ASN A 115 -19.76 5.50 -10.44
CA ASN A 115 -18.75 6.24 -11.23
C ASN A 115 -17.56 6.70 -10.37
N LEU A 116 -17.08 5.80 -9.51
CA LEU A 116 -16.07 6.10 -8.50
C LEU A 116 -14.71 6.30 -9.14
N VAL A 117 -14.10 7.45 -8.87
CA VAL A 117 -12.74 7.78 -9.36
C VAL A 117 -11.73 7.52 -8.25
N PHE A 118 -10.85 6.54 -8.45
CA PHE A 118 -9.78 6.23 -7.49
C PHE A 118 -8.71 7.31 -7.43
N PRO A 119 -8.13 7.57 -6.23
CA PRO A 119 -7.22 8.69 -5.99
C PRO A 119 -5.94 8.68 -6.81
N THR A 120 -5.32 7.51 -7.00
CA THR A 120 -4.05 7.37 -7.71
C THR A 120 -4.22 6.75 -9.09
N GLU A 121 -3.26 7.01 -9.98
CA GLU A 121 -3.25 6.45 -11.33
C GLU A 121 -3.15 4.92 -11.29
N ALA A 122 -2.28 4.37 -10.45
CA ALA A 122 -2.12 2.93 -10.28
C ALA A 122 -3.40 2.24 -9.81
N LEU A 123 -4.14 2.85 -8.86
CA LEU A 123 -5.44 2.33 -8.42
C LEU A 123 -6.51 2.40 -9.52
N ARG A 124 -6.51 3.48 -10.32
CA ARG A 124 -7.42 3.58 -11.48
C ARG A 124 -7.09 2.53 -12.53
N ALA A 125 -5.81 2.33 -12.83
CA ALA A 125 -5.37 1.31 -13.77
C ALA A 125 -5.77 -0.10 -13.29
N LEU A 126 -5.52 -0.43 -12.02
CA LEU A 126 -5.91 -1.73 -11.45
C LEU A 126 -7.45 -1.92 -11.50
N TYR A 127 -8.22 -0.89 -11.15
CA TYR A 127 -9.67 -0.89 -11.30
C TYR A 127 -10.11 -1.20 -12.72
N CYS A 128 -9.56 -0.51 -13.72
CA CYS A 128 -9.89 -0.75 -15.12
C CYS A 128 -9.57 -2.19 -15.57
N GLU A 129 -8.45 -2.75 -15.12
CA GLU A 129 -8.08 -4.13 -15.42
C GLU A 129 -9.04 -5.13 -14.77
N ILE A 130 -9.48 -4.88 -13.54
CA ILE A 130 -10.48 -5.74 -12.84
C ILE A 130 -11.81 -5.73 -13.60
N VAL A 131 -12.30 -4.54 -13.95
CA VAL A 131 -13.56 -4.38 -14.69
C VAL A 131 -13.46 -5.05 -16.06
N TYR A 132 -12.38 -4.79 -16.81
CA TYR A 132 -12.14 -5.41 -18.11
C TYR A 132 -12.11 -6.95 -18.02
N PHE A 133 -11.36 -7.49 -17.05
CA PHE A 133 -11.23 -8.92 -16.84
C PHE A 133 -12.58 -9.56 -16.49
N TYR A 134 -13.34 -8.93 -15.58
CA TYR A 134 -14.66 -9.39 -15.20
C TYR A 134 -15.63 -9.41 -16.36
N HIS A 135 -15.73 -8.34 -17.15
CA HIS A 135 -16.61 -8.30 -18.31
C HIS A 135 -16.22 -9.27 -19.41
N LYS A 136 -14.92 -9.59 -19.52
CA LYS A 136 -14.43 -10.54 -20.52
C LYS A 136 -14.66 -12.00 -20.13
N TYR A 137 -14.48 -12.36 -18.88
CA TYR A 137 -14.48 -13.75 -18.41
C TYR A 137 -15.70 -14.12 -17.55
N GLY A 138 -16.47 -13.15 -17.07
CA GLY A 138 -17.66 -13.32 -16.24
C GLY A 138 -17.41 -13.62 -14.77
N PHE A 139 -16.16 -13.85 -14.39
CA PHE A 139 -15.75 -14.11 -13.01
C PHE A 139 -14.29 -13.68 -12.81
N ILE A 140 -13.91 -13.48 -11.56
CA ILE A 140 -12.50 -13.23 -11.19
C ILE A 140 -12.01 -14.41 -10.36
N ASN A 141 -10.98 -15.08 -10.87
CA ASN A 141 -10.15 -16.01 -10.12
C ASN A 141 -8.81 -15.32 -9.86
N GLU A 142 -8.35 -15.37 -8.62
CA GLU A 142 -7.12 -14.66 -8.20
C GLU A 142 -5.90 -15.11 -9.01
N ALA A 143 -5.71 -16.43 -9.20
CA ALA A 143 -4.56 -16.98 -9.93
C ALA A 143 -4.59 -16.59 -11.41
N ASP A 144 -5.77 -16.63 -12.05
CA ASP A 144 -5.95 -16.27 -13.45
C ASP A 144 -5.75 -14.77 -13.66
N PHE A 145 -6.26 -13.95 -12.73
CA PHE A 145 -6.07 -12.50 -12.76
C PHE A 145 -4.61 -12.10 -12.52
N TYR A 146 -3.92 -12.79 -11.60
CA TYR A 146 -2.50 -12.60 -11.38
C TYR A 146 -1.68 -12.92 -12.65
N THR A 147 -1.99 -14.04 -13.31
CA THR A 147 -1.36 -14.43 -14.58
C THR A 147 -1.64 -13.39 -15.68
N TYR A 148 -2.86 -12.88 -15.75
CA TYR A 148 -3.23 -11.84 -16.70
C TYR A 148 -2.43 -10.53 -16.52
N LEU A 149 -2.05 -10.21 -15.29
CA LEU A 149 -1.27 -9.01 -14.98
C LEU A 149 0.26 -9.20 -15.07
N THR A 150 0.77 -10.37 -15.48
CA THR A 150 2.20 -10.72 -15.42
C THR A 150 3.13 -9.66 -16.00
N ASP A 151 2.74 -8.99 -17.09
CA ASP A 151 3.53 -7.95 -17.74
C ASP A 151 3.42 -6.58 -17.08
N LYS A 152 2.54 -6.41 -16.07
CA LYS A 152 2.21 -5.15 -15.40
C LYS A 152 2.71 -5.14 -13.95
N LYS A 153 4.03 -5.11 -13.76
CA LYS A 153 4.68 -5.26 -12.43
C LYS A 153 4.15 -4.32 -11.35
N GLU A 154 3.86 -3.06 -11.70
CA GLU A 154 3.33 -2.08 -10.75
C GLU A 154 1.94 -2.48 -10.24
N LEU A 155 1.09 -3.02 -11.12
CA LEU A 155 -0.24 -3.48 -10.75
C LEU A 155 -0.19 -4.77 -9.92
N ILE A 156 0.79 -5.65 -10.19
CA ILE A 156 1.03 -6.85 -9.37
C ILE A 156 1.42 -6.47 -7.94
N ASN A 157 2.31 -5.50 -7.77
CA ASN A 157 2.70 -5.04 -6.43
C ASN A 157 1.48 -4.48 -5.67
N LEU A 158 0.67 -3.67 -6.35
CA LEU A 158 -0.56 -3.13 -5.77
C LEU A 158 -1.60 -4.23 -5.47
N LEU A 159 -1.71 -5.24 -6.34
CA LEU A 159 -2.57 -6.40 -6.11
C LEU A 159 -2.11 -7.19 -4.87
N ASN A 160 -0.81 -7.37 -4.69
CA ASN A 160 -0.26 -8.01 -3.48
C ASN A 160 -0.61 -7.21 -2.22
N ASP A 161 -0.53 -5.88 -2.25
CA ASP A 161 -0.96 -5.02 -1.14
C ASP A 161 -2.45 -5.20 -0.80
N VAL A 162 -3.29 -5.45 -1.82
CA VAL A 162 -4.72 -5.74 -1.65
C VAL A 162 -4.94 -7.12 -1.04
N LEU A 163 -4.24 -8.15 -1.54
CA LEU A 163 -4.41 -9.54 -1.10
C LEU A 163 -3.92 -9.80 0.33
N VAL A 164 -2.99 -8.98 0.83
CA VAL A 164 -2.54 -9.03 2.23
C VAL A 164 -3.58 -8.47 3.21
N LEU A 165 -4.63 -7.78 2.70
CA LEU A 165 -5.68 -7.27 3.58
C LEU A 165 -6.49 -8.43 4.17
N ASP A 166 -6.45 -8.57 5.49
CA ASP A 166 -7.25 -9.56 6.23
C ASP A 166 -8.66 -9.01 6.48
N LEU A 167 -9.46 -8.90 5.41
CA LEU A 167 -10.84 -8.43 5.46
C LEU A 167 -11.80 -9.60 5.33
N LYS A 168 -12.98 -9.47 5.94
CA LYS A 168 -14.05 -10.45 5.74
C LYS A 168 -14.50 -10.41 4.28
N PRO A 169 -14.72 -11.57 3.62
CA PRO A 169 -15.04 -11.59 2.19
C PRO A 169 -16.38 -10.90 1.84
N ASN A 170 -17.29 -10.81 2.80
CA ASN A 170 -18.58 -10.16 2.61
C ASN A 170 -18.61 -8.80 3.29
N ILE A 171 -18.97 -7.77 2.52
CA ILE A 171 -19.18 -6.40 3.01
C ILE A 171 -20.67 -6.05 3.02
N LYS A 172 -21.09 -5.30 4.03
CA LYS A 172 -22.45 -4.71 4.07
C LYS A 172 -22.50 -3.45 3.20
N ASP A 173 -23.67 -3.18 2.64
CA ASP A 173 -23.89 -2.01 1.77
C ASP A 173 -23.57 -0.68 2.47
N ASP A 174 -23.91 -0.57 3.73
CA ASP A 174 -23.60 0.63 4.53
C ASP A 174 -22.10 0.85 4.68
N GLU A 175 -21.33 -0.22 4.89
CA GLU A 175 -19.88 -0.16 5.02
C GLU A 175 -19.23 0.20 3.68
N LEU A 176 -19.68 -0.40 2.59
CA LEU A 176 -19.20 -0.07 1.23
C LEU A 176 -19.49 1.40 0.89
N SER A 177 -20.67 1.89 1.25
CA SER A 177 -21.06 3.29 1.06
C SER A 177 -20.17 4.26 1.85
N LEU A 178 -19.68 3.88 3.02
CA LEU A 178 -18.70 4.67 3.78
C LEU A 178 -17.37 4.79 3.03
N TYR A 179 -16.86 3.71 2.43
CA TYR A 179 -15.65 3.77 1.61
C TYR A 179 -15.84 4.66 0.38
N PHE A 180 -16.97 4.58 -0.30
CA PHE A 180 -17.29 5.47 -1.43
C PHE A 180 -17.29 6.92 -1.01
N ARG A 181 -17.91 7.25 0.12
CA ARG A 181 -17.93 8.61 0.67
C ARG A 181 -16.53 9.13 0.93
N VAL A 182 -15.65 8.32 1.54
CA VAL A 182 -14.26 8.69 1.82
C VAL A 182 -13.51 9.06 0.54
N ILE A 183 -13.68 8.29 -0.54
CA ILE A 183 -13.02 8.58 -1.83
C ILE A 183 -13.60 9.83 -2.48
N ARG A 184 -14.92 10.03 -2.43
CA ARG A 184 -15.55 11.23 -2.97
C ARG A 184 -15.10 12.50 -2.23
N GLU A 185 -15.02 12.46 -0.90
CA GLU A 185 -14.49 13.56 -0.09
C GLU A 185 -13.04 13.91 -0.48
N TYR A 186 -12.22 12.90 -0.74
CA TYR A 186 -10.85 13.12 -1.21
C TYR A 186 -10.82 13.80 -2.58
N ASN A 187 -11.58 13.29 -3.54
CA ASN A 187 -11.64 13.82 -4.90
C ASN A 187 -12.15 15.27 -4.90
N MET A 188 -13.20 15.55 -4.14
CA MET A 188 -13.74 16.90 -3.97
C MET A 188 -12.70 17.85 -3.37
N THR A 189 -12.02 17.43 -2.30
CA THR A 189 -10.98 18.24 -1.66
C THR A 189 -9.83 18.55 -2.61
N ASN A 190 -9.42 17.58 -3.42
CA ASN A 190 -8.36 17.79 -4.41
C ASN A 190 -8.82 18.65 -5.58
N ALA A 191 -10.07 18.52 -6.03
CA ALA A 191 -10.63 19.39 -7.06
C ALA A 191 -10.66 20.84 -6.59
N ILE A 192 -11.13 21.10 -5.37
CA ILE A 192 -11.14 22.44 -4.77
C ILE A 192 -9.71 23.01 -4.70
N LYS A 193 -8.73 22.24 -4.20
CA LYS A 193 -7.34 22.69 -4.14
C LYS A 193 -6.78 23.10 -5.50
N ARG A 194 -7.03 22.29 -6.53
CA ARG A 194 -6.58 22.61 -7.90
C ARG A 194 -7.21 23.88 -8.43
N LEU A 195 -8.47 24.15 -8.11
CA LEU A 195 -9.14 25.38 -8.50
C LEU A 195 -8.60 26.58 -7.70
N GLU A 196 -8.32 26.42 -6.42
CA GLU A 196 -7.69 27.47 -5.58
C GLU A 196 -6.27 27.80 -6.07
N GLU A 197 -5.51 26.81 -6.54
CA GLU A 197 -4.18 27.02 -7.19
C GLU A 197 -4.34 27.81 -8.49
N LYS A 198 -5.28 27.44 -9.37
CA LYS A 198 -5.57 28.15 -10.61
C LYS A 198 -5.99 29.62 -10.37
N ILE A 199 -6.76 29.89 -9.33
CA ILE A 199 -7.12 31.26 -8.94
C ILE A 199 -5.88 32.08 -8.57
N LYS A 200 -4.89 31.47 -7.89
CA LYS A 200 -3.65 32.15 -7.50
C LYS A 200 -2.71 32.41 -8.69
N GLU A 201 -2.72 31.52 -9.67
CA GLU A 201 -1.84 31.59 -10.84
C GLU A 201 -2.36 32.54 -11.93
N THR A 202 -3.68 32.77 -11.99
CA THR A 202 -4.28 33.62 -13.02
C THR A 202 -4.46 35.05 -12.56
N THR A 203 -4.15 36.03 -13.44
CA THR A 203 -4.42 37.45 -13.24
C THR A 203 -5.75 37.90 -13.85
N ASP A 204 -6.42 37.02 -14.62
CA ASP A 204 -7.70 37.27 -15.26
C ASP A 204 -8.84 37.18 -14.24
N GLN A 205 -9.47 38.31 -13.92
CA GLN A 205 -10.57 38.38 -12.97
C GLN A 205 -11.79 37.54 -13.40
N THR A 206 -12.08 37.45 -14.69
CA THR A 206 -13.20 36.66 -15.20
C THR A 206 -12.99 35.15 -14.92
N LEU A 207 -11.77 34.66 -15.13
CA LEU A 207 -11.41 33.27 -14.82
C LEU A 207 -11.40 33.02 -13.31
N GLN A 208 -10.94 33.97 -12.50
CA GLN A 208 -10.98 33.85 -11.03
C GLN A 208 -12.41 33.68 -10.52
N ILE A 209 -13.35 34.51 -11.02
CA ILE A 209 -14.77 34.42 -10.67
C ILE A 209 -15.33 33.04 -11.07
N LYS A 210 -15.06 32.60 -12.30
CA LYS A 210 -15.51 31.29 -12.78
C LYS A 210 -15.02 30.12 -11.88
N TYR A 211 -13.74 30.11 -11.52
CA TYR A 211 -13.19 29.08 -10.64
C TYR A 211 -13.78 29.16 -9.22
N ALA A 212 -14.03 30.37 -8.69
CA ALA A 212 -14.68 30.58 -7.40
C ALA A 212 -16.13 30.03 -7.39
N GLU A 213 -16.88 30.25 -8.46
CA GLU A 213 -18.23 29.69 -8.63
C GLU A 213 -18.19 28.14 -8.70
N GLU A 214 -17.23 27.57 -9.38
CA GLU A 214 -17.06 26.12 -9.46
C GLU A 214 -16.73 25.51 -8.09
N ILE A 215 -15.87 26.16 -7.30
CA ILE A 215 -15.60 25.76 -5.90
C ILE A 215 -16.88 25.82 -5.06
N ARG A 216 -17.70 26.88 -5.24
CA ARG A 216 -18.97 26.99 -4.52
C ARG A 216 -19.91 25.84 -4.87
N LYS A 217 -20.08 25.50 -6.14
CA LYS A 217 -20.91 24.35 -6.58
C LYS A 217 -20.43 23.04 -5.97
N LEU A 218 -19.12 22.79 -5.98
CA LEU A 218 -18.53 21.58 -5.37
C LEU A 218 -18.81 21.49 -3.86
N ARG A 219 -18.78 22.63 -3.13
CA ARG A 219 -19.03 22.66 -1.68
C ARG A 219 -20.50 22.45 -1.32
N ILE A 220 -21.43 22.91 -2.16
CA ILE A 220 -22.86 22.77 -1.94
C ILE A 220 -23.39 21.41 -2.42
N GLY A 221 -22.59 20.66 -3.20
CA GLY A 221 -23.02 19.39 -3.79
C GLY A 221 -23.99 19.54 -4.97
N GLU A 222 -24.07 20.74 -5.55
CA GLU A 222 -24.81 20.96 -6.79
C GLU A 222 -24.03 20.35 -7.97
N LYS A 223 -24.68 19.37 -8.64
CA LYS A 223 -24.18 18.77 -9.87
C LYS A 223 -24.48 19.65 -11.08
#